data_3b8a5d4b2c5d5e51a777f54ebd637fc3
#
_entry.id   3b8a5d4b2c5d5e51a777f54ebd637fc3
#
_cell.length_a   1.000
_cell.length_b   1.000
_cell.length_c   1.000
_cell.angle_alpha   90.00
_cell.angle_beta   90.00
_cell.angle_gamma   90.00
#
_symmetry.space_group_name_H-M   'P 1'
#
loop_
_entity.id
_entity.type
_entity.pdbx_description
1 polymer ?
#
loop_
_entity_poly.entity_id
_entity_poly.type
_entity_poly.pdbx_seq_one_letter_code
_entity_poly.pdbx_strand_id
1 'polypeptide(L)'
;MKYLDLAFANPAHNLACDEALLELIETGQVKDEILRVWEPAQYFVVLGHANARRAEVNLFACKEDRITILRRMSGGGAVLQGPGCFNYSLVLNGAAHRFRTVREGFRHVLERHRNMIQTLTGFEVALEGISDLAIGARKFSGNAQYRKSRALLIHGTFLLDFDLSLIGRYLQLPSKQPAYRQNRSHLEFLTKLPVRSAELRERLQESWSARTALDKIPIDRIDMLVQQRYGGKEWSEKF
;
A
#
# COMPACT_ATOMS: atom_id res chain seq x y z
N MET A 1 0.17 20.00 0.75
CA MET A 1 -0.28 18.64 1.15
C MET A 1 -0.06 18.47 2.65
N LYS A 2 -0.99 17.88 3.37
CA LYS A 2 -0.85 17.51 4.78
C LYS A 2 -0.04 16.22 4.92
N TYR A 3 0.64 16.07 6.05
CA TYR A 3 1.48 14.91 6.35
C TYR A 3 1.00 14.19 7.61
N LEU A 4 1.04 12.87 7.58
CA LEU A 4 0.74 12.02 8.73
C LEU A 4 1.75 10.86 8.78
N ASP A 5 2.58 10.82 9.82
CA ASP A 5 3.41 9.67 10.16
C ASP A 5 2.74 8.92 11.32
N LEU A 6 2.00 7.87 10.97
CA LEU A 6 1.21 7.15 11.98
C LEU A 6 1.06 5.68 11.61
N ALA A 7 1.64 4.83 12.45
CA ALA A 7 1.43 3.39 12.45
C ALA A 7 0.62 2.97 13.69
N PHE A 8 -0.39 2.13 13.49
CA PHE A 8 -1.13 1.51 14.59
C PHE A 8 -0.58 0.12 14.88
N ALA A 9 -0.53 -0.25 16.16
CA ALA A 9 -0.11 -1.59 16.58
C ALA A 9 -1.03 -2.68 16.02
N ASN A 10 -2.35 -2.43 16.00
CA ASN A 10 -3.31 -3.34 15.38
C ASN A 10 -3.35 -3.12 13.86
N PRO A 11 -3.05 -4.14 13.03
CA PRO A 11 -3.03 -4.02 11.57
C PRO A 11 -4.34 -3.54 10.94
N ALA A 12 -5.49 -3.90 11.51
CA ALA A 12 -6.80 -3.50 11.01
C ALA A 12 -6.98 -1.96 11.04
N HIS A 13 -6.44 -1.29 12.08
CA HIS A 13 -6.48 0.17 12.19
C HIS A 13 -5.67 0.86 11.11
N ASN A 14 -4.56 0.24 10.65
CA ASN A 14 -3.79 0.80 9.54
C ASN A 14 -4.58 0.82 8.23
N LEU A 15 -5.33 -0.25 7.93
CA LEU A 15 -6.20 -0.30 6.75
C LEU A 15 -7.41 0.64 6.88
N ALA A 16 -8.01 0.69 8.06
CA ALA A 16 -9.14 1.58 8.37
C ALA A 16 -8.73 3.07 8.28
N CYS A 17 -7.50 3.40 8.70
CA CYS A 17 -6.96 4.74 8.61
C CYS A 17 -6.93 5.26 7.16
N ASP A 18 -6.49 4.46 6.22
CA ASP A 18 -6.48 4.84 4.80
C ASP A 18 -7.90 5.16 4.28
N GLU A 19 -8.91 4.39 4.70
CA GLU A 19 -10.31 4.66 4.34
C GLU A 19 -10.84 5.91 5.02
N ALA A 20 -10.55 6.10 6.30
CA ALA A 20 -10.99 7.27 7.05
C ALA A 20 -10.38 8.57 6.47
N LEU A 21 -9.10 8.57 6.10
CA LEU A 21 -8.45 9.70 5.43
C LEU A 21 -9.07 9.99 4.06
N LEU A 22 -9.40 8.95 3.29
CA LEU A 22 -10.10 9.11 2.02
C LEU A 22 -11.46 9.79 2.19
N GLU A 23 -12.19 9.43 3.24
CA GLU A 23 -13.49 10.01 3.54
C GLU A 23 -13.42 11.49 3.92
N LEU A 24 -12.35 11.93 4.60
CA LEU A 24 -12.16 13.35 4.92
C LEU A 24 -12.12 14.24 3.66
N ILE A 25 -11.43 13.77 2.61
CA ILE A 25 -11.37 14.50 1.33
C ILE A 25 -12.66 14.33 0.53
N GLU A 26 -13.24 13.12 0.50
CA GLU A 26 -14.50 12.85 -0.20
C GLU A 26 -15.63 13.74 0.30
N THR A 27 -15.73 13.94 1.61
CA THR A 27 -16.77 14.76 2.26
C THR A 27 -16.44 16.25 2.29
N GLY A 28 -15.21 16.64 1.91
CA GLY A 28 -14.74 18.02 1.94
C GLY A 28 -14.41 18.55 3.34
N GLN A 29 -14.31 17.68 4.34
CA GLN A 29 -13.88 18.06 5.70
C GLN A 29 -12.41 18.51 5.72
N VAL A 30 -11.58 17.91 4.86
CA VAL A 30 -10.22 18.35 4.59
C VAL A 30 -10.11 18.70 3.13
N LYS A 31 -9.61 19.91 2.82
CA LYS A 31 -9.42 20.37 1.44
C LYS A 31 -8.04 20.00 0.89
N ASP A 32 -7.06 19.94 1.77
CA ASP A 32 -5.69 19.59 1.42
C ASP A 32 -5.57 18.09 1.16
N GLU A 33 -4.75 17.72 0.20
CA GLU A 33 -4.34 16.34 -0.03
C GLU A 33 -3.48 15.84 1.12
N ILE A 34 -3.45 14.53 1.33
CA ILE A 34 -2.79 13.92 2.48
C ILE A 34 -1.77 12.88 2.00
N LEU A 35 -0.54 12.99 2.52
CA LEU A 35 0.46 11.92 2.50
C LEU A 35 0.52 11.30 3.88
N ARG A 36 0.21 10.02 3.98
CA ARG A 36 0.47 9.21 5.17
C ARG A 36 1.62 8.24 4.89
N VAL A 37 2.49 8.04 5.89
CA VAL A 37 3.51 6.97 5.90
C VAL A 37 3.39 6.16 7.17
N TRP A 38 3.74 4.86 7.09
CA TRP A 38 3.70 3.96 8.24
C TRP A 38 4.49 2.67 7.98
N GLU A 39 4.97 2.06 9.05
CA GLU A 39 5.69 0.79 9.02
C GLU A 39 5.05 -0.18 10.00
N PRO A 40 4.67 -1.41 9.59
CA PRO A 40 4.08 -2.39 10.49
C PRO A 40 5.14 -3.01 11.40
N ALA A 41 4.79 -3.20 12.67
CA ALA A 41 5.64 -3.85 13.65
C ALA A 41 5.48 -5.38 13.69
N GLN A 42 4.47 -5.93 13.03
CA GLN A 42 4.18 -7.37 13.00
C GLN A 42 3.78 -7.84 11.62
N TYR A 43 3.94 -9.14 11.36
CA TYR A 43 3.54 -9.74 10.09
C TYR A 43 2.04 -9.97 10.02
N PHE A 44 1.45 -9.66 8.87
CA PHE A 44 0.06 -9.97 8.53
C PHE A 44 -0.14 -9.98 7.02
N VAL A 45 -1.12 -10.73 6.55
CA VAL A 45 -1.50 -10.77 5.12
C VAL A 45 -2.60 -9.78 4.84
N VAL A 46 -2.50 -9.06 3.71
CA VAL A 46 -3.54 -8.16 3.20
C VAL A 46 -4.02 -8.64 1.84
N LEU A 47 -5.26 -9.07 1.77
CA LEU A 47 -5.96 -9.38 0.52
C LEU A 47 -6.43 -8.10 -0.17
N GLY A 48 -6.34 -8.05 -1.50
CA GLY A 48 -7.08 -7.06 -2.27
C GLY A 48 -8.59 -7.31 -2.21
N HIS A 49 -9.39 -6.28 -2.52
CA HIS A 49 -10.85 -6.32 -2.36
C HIS A 49 -11.53 -7.58 -2.91
N ALA A 50 -11.13 -8.04 -4.09
CA ALA A 50 -11.76 -9.15 -4.81
C ALA A 50 -10.92 -10.45 -4.81
N ASN A 51 -9.87 -10.54 -3.99
CA ASN A 51 -9.05 -11.75 -3.93
C ASN A 51 -9.82 -12.91 -3.29
N ALA A 52 -9.76 -14.06 -3.91
CA ALA A 52 -10.20 -15.31 -3.29
C ALA A 52 -9.16 -15.77 -2.26
N ARG A 53 -9.55 -15.79 -0.98
CA ARG A 53 -8.63 -16.06 0.15
C ARG A 53 -7.85 -17.36 -0.02
N ARG A 54 -8.55 -18.44 -0.44
CA ARG A 54 -7.95 -19.77 -0.62
C ARG A 54 -6.99 -19.86 -1.81
N ALA A 55 -7.16 -18.99 -2.81
CA ALA A 55 -6.31 -18.99 -3.99
C ALA A 55 -5.02 -18.17 -3.79
N GLU A 56 -5.03 -17.21 -2.88
CA GLU A 56 -3.93 -16.27 -2.71
C GLU A 56 -3.07 -16.55 -1.47
N VAL A 57 -3.61 -17.29 -0.47
CA VAL A 57 -2.97 -17.40 0.85
C VAL A 57 -2.79 -18.87 1.26
N ASN A 58 -1.62 -19.18 1.80
CA ASN A 58 -1.37 -20.44 2.49
C ASN A 58 -2.01 -20.38 3.89
N LEU A 59 -3.30 -20.78 3.94
CA LEU A 59 -4.09 -20.70 5.17
C LEU A 59 -3.54 -21.57 6.30
N PHE A 60 -2.91 -22.70 5.96
CA PHE A 60 -2.31 -23.60 6.94
C PHE A 60 -1.13 -22.90 7.64
N ALA A 61 -0.16 -22.37 6.90
CA ALA A 61 0.98 -21.66 7.47
C ALA A 61 0.55 -20.42 8.26
N CYS A 62 -0.42 -19.65 7.74
CA CYS A 62 -0.93 -18.50 8.47
C CYS A 62 -1.58 -18.88 9.81
N LYS A 63 -2.29 -20.00 9.87
CA LYS A 63 -2.90 -20.50 11.11
C LYS A 63 -1.83 -20.97 12.11
N GLU A 64 -0.86 -21.76 11.64
CA GLU A 64 0.25 -22.28 12.45
C GLU A 64 1.03 -21.13 13.12
N ASP A 65 1.40 -20.10 12.35
CA ASP A 65 2.20 -18.99 12.80
C ASP A 65 1.37 -17.79 13.35
N ARG A 66 0.05 -17.97 13.48
CA ARG A 66 -0.90 -16.93 13.97
C ARG A 66 -0.84 -15.63 13.16
N ILE A 67 -0.60 -15.72 11.86
CA ILE A 67 -0.60 -14.59 10.94
C ILE A 67 -2.04 -14.15 10.67
N THR A 68 -2.35 -12.91 11.02
CA THR A 68 -3.66 -12.31 10.75
C THR A 68 -3.84 -12.09 9.24
N ILE A 69 -5.02 -12.42 8.72
CA ILE A 69 -5.38 -12.17 7.32
C ILE A 69 -6.47 -11.11 7.29
N LEU A 70 -6.18 -9.99 6.66
CA LEU A 70 -7.08 -8.85 6.49
C LEU A 70 -7.39 -8.62 5.01
N ARG A 71 -8.39 -7.79 4.74
CA ARG A 71 -8.76 -7.38 3.39
C ARG A 71 -8.82 -5.86 3.31
N ARG A 72 -8.14 -5.26 2.32
CA ARG A 72 -8.24 -3.83 2.05
C ARG A 72 -9.39 -3.49 1.10
N MET A 73 -9.78 -2.22 1.08
CA MET A 73 -10.84 -1.71 0.20
C MET A 73 -10.42 -1.61 -1.27
N SER A 74 -9.13 -1.45 -1.55
CA SER A 74 -8.58 -1.32 -2.89
C SER A 74 -8.37 -2.68 -3.57
N GLY A 75 -8.26 -2.69 -4.88
CA GLY A 75 -7.95 -3.89 -5.68
C GLY A 75 -6.49 -4.34 -5.57
N GLY A 76 -6.06 -5.15 -6.54
CA GLY A 76 -4.72 -5.71 -6.62
C GLY A 76 -4.58 -7.07 -5.94
N GLY A 77 -3.39 -7.66 -5.98
CA GLY A 77 -3.08 -8.97 -5.39
C GLY A 77 -2.92 -8.95 -3.86
N ALA A 78 -2.74 -10.14 -3.30
CA ALA A 78 -2.40 -10.29 -1.88
C ALA A 78 -0.96 -9.85 -1.61
N VAL A 79 -0.71 -9.32 -0.41
CA VAL A 79 0.61 -8.91 0.04
C VAL A 79 0.85 -9.36 1.48
N LEU A 80 2.10 -9.71 1.79
CA LEU A 80 2.57 -9.88 3.16
C LEU A 80 3.13 -8.54 3.63
N GLN A 81 2.65 -8.06 4.75
CA GLN A 81 3.13 -6.87 5.46
C GLN A 81 3.93 -7.29 6.70
N GLY A 82 4.90 -6.51 7.09
CA GLY A 82 5.72 -6.77 8.27
C GLY A 82 6.87 -5.78 8.40
N PRO A 83 7.73 -5.94 9.41
CA PRO A 83 8.95 -5.15 9.57
C PRO A 83 9.76 -5.12 8.27
N GLY A 84 10.23 -3.93 7.87
CA GLY A 84 10.91 -3.71 6.59
C GLY A 84 9.98 -3.40 5.40
N CYS A 85 8.66 -3.43 5.60
CA CYS A 85 7.69 -2.84 4.67
C CYS A 85 7.50 -1.36 5.02
N PHE A 86 7.87 -0.47 4.13
CA PHE A 86 7.56 0.94 4.25
C PHE A 86 6.33 1.27 3.40
N ASN A 87 5.24 1.63 4.06
CA ASN A 87 3.97 1.93 3.41
C ASN A 87 3.75 3.43 3.27
N TYR A 88 3.14 3.82 2.16
CA TYR A 88 2.61 5.15 1.95
C TYR A 88 1.17 5.11 1.48
N SER A 89 0.43 6.16 1.79
CA SER A 89 -0.93 6.40 1.31
C SER A 89 -1.05 7.86 0.90
N LEU A 90 -1.38 8.08 -0.37
CA LEU A 90 -1.67 9.40 -0.93
C LEU A 90 -3.18 9.50 -1.13
N VAL A 91 -3.79 10.43 -0.43
CA VAL A 91 -5.19 10.78 -0.65
C VAL A 91 -5.24 12.09 -1.42
N LEU A 92 -5.64 11.98 -2.68
CA LEU A 92 -5.63 13.05 -3.66
C LEU A 92 -7.05 13.55 -3.94
N ASN A 93 -7.17 14.82 -4.29
CA ASN A 93 -8.41 15.38 -4.81
C ASN A 93 -8.58 15.01 -6.28
N GLY A 94 -9.23 13.88 -6.54
CA GLY A 94 -9.43 13.35 -7.88
C GLY A 94 -10.18 14.30 -8.83
N ALA A 95 -11.04 15.15 -8.29
CA ALA A 95 -11.75 16.17 -9.08
C ALA A 95 -10.80 17.28 -9.55
N ALA A 96 -9.84 17.69 -8.70
CA ALA A 96 -8.84 18.69 -9.05
C ALA A 96 -7.85 18.17 -10.11
N HIS A 97 -7.37 16.94 -9.96
CA HIS A 97 -6.44 16.32 -10.90
C HIS A 97 -7.10 15.85 -12.21
N ARG A 98 -8.43 15.69 -12.25
CA ARG A 98 -9.21 15.27 -13.43
C ARG A 98 -8.71 13.96 -14.08
N PHE A 99 -8.20 13.04 -13.28
CA PHE A 99 -7.79 11.72 -13.79
C PHE A 99 -8.99 10.96 -14.38
N ARG A 100 -8.94 10.65 -15.65
CA ARG A 100 -9.99 9.94 -16.40
C ARG A 100 -9.90 8.43 -16.22
N THR A 101 -8.69 7.91 -16.07
CA THR A 101 -8.42 6.47 -16.00
C THR A 101 -7.64 6.09 -14.75
N VAL A 102 -7.71 4.80 -14.39
CA VAL A 102 -6.88 4.16 -13.36
C VAL A 102 -5.39 4.36 -13.64
N ARG A 103 -5.01 4.24 -14.92
CA ARG A 103 -3.62 4.36 -15.36
C ARG A 103 -3.05 5.77 -15.18
N GLU A 104 -3.84 6.79 -15.42
CA GLU A 104 -3.41 8.19 -15.21
C GLU A 104 -3.08 8.47 -13.74
N GLY A 105 -3.93 8.00 -12.82
CA GLY A 105 -3.67 8.15 -11.39
C GLY A 105 -2.37 7.46 -10.96
N PHE A 106 -2.16 6.21 -11.37
CA PHE A 106 -0.90 5.52 -11.10
C PHE A 106 0.29 6.22 -11.72
N ARG A 107 0.21 6.62 -12.99
CA ARG A 107 1.31 7.31 -13.69
C ARG A 107 1.73 8.56 -12.94
N HIS A 108 0.79 9.41 -12.54
CA HIS A 108 1.05 10.65 -11.79
C HIS A 108 1.88 10.40 -10.52
N VAL A 109 1.50 9.38 -9.75
CA VAL A 109 2.18 9.06 -8.48
C VAL A 109 3.50 8.32 -8.73
N LEU A 110 3.48 7.30 -9.57
CA LEU A 110 4.62 6.40 -9.73
C LEU A 110 5.77 7.02 -10.53
N GLU A 111 5.50 7.92 -11.49
CA GLU A 111 6.56 8.68 -12.16
C GLU A 111 7.30 9.58 -11.17
N ARG A 112 6.58 10.23 -10.26
CA ARG A 112 7.19 11.04 -9.20
C ARG A 112 8.04 10.18 -8.26
N HIS A 113 7.52 9.03 -7.82
CA HIS A 113 8.27 8.10 -6.97
C HIS A 113 9.47 7.51 -7.70
N ARG A 114 9.31 7.11 -8.97
CA ARG A 114 10.42 6.65 -9.80
C ARG A 114 11.56 7.67 -9.83
N ASN A 115 11.26 8.92 -10.19
CA ASN A 115 12.27 9.98 -10.30
C ASN A 115 12.94 10.24 -8.94
N MET A 116 12.16 10.27 -7.87
CA MET A 116 12.67 10.41 -6.50
C MET A 116 13.64 9.29 -6.13
N ILE A 117 13.26 8.03 -6.37
CA ILE A 117 14.10 6.86 -6.06
C ILE A 117 15.36 6.83 -6.94
N GLN A 118 15.26 7.15 -8.24
CA GLN A 118 16.42 7.24 -9.12
C GLN A 118 17.42 8.29 -8.62
N THR A 119 16.94 9.47 -8.22
CA THR A 119 17.79 10.52 -7.65
C THR A 119 18.45 10.08 -6.35
N LEU A 120 17.69 9.35 -5.50
CA LEU A 120 18.16 8.91 -4.20
C LEU A 120 19.21 7.80 -4.29
N THR A 121 19.05 6.88 -5.22
CA THR A 121 19.82 5.62 -5.26
C THR A 121 20.82 5.54 -6.41
N GLY A 122 20.64 6.33 -7.46
CA GLY A 122 21.37 6.19 -8.72
C GLY A 122 20.95 4.98 -9.57
N PHE A 123 20.02 4.14 -9.11
CA PHE A 123 19.53 3.00 -9.90
C PHE A 123 18.55 3.46 -10.98
N GLU A 124 18.58 2.77 -12.11
CA GLU A 124 17.50 2.88 -13.09
C GLU A 124 16.24 2.18 -12.55
N VAL A 125 15.15 2.94 -12.45
CA VAL A 125 13.85 2.45 -11.94
C VAL A 125 12.85 2.43 -13.07
N ALA A 126 12.24 1.27 -13.30
CA ALA A 126 11.17 1.08 -14.29
C ALA A 126 9.78 1.11 -13.63
N LEU A 127 8.79 1.64 -14.38
CA LEU A 127 7.38 1.39 -14.11
C LEU A 127 6.97 0.13 -14.86
N GLU A 128 6.64 -0.92 -14.14
CA GLU A 128 6.29 -2.21 -14.71
C GLU A 128 4.80 -2.54 -14.51
N GLY A 129 4.23 -3.24 -15.50
CA GLY A 129 2.81 -3.54 -15.51
C GLY A 129 1.96 -2.27 -15.47
N ILE A 130 1.10 -2.15 -14.44
CA ILE A 130 0.22 -0.99 -14.23
C ILE A 130 0.65 -0.19 -13.00
N SER A 131 1.19 -0.86 -11.98
CA SER A 131 1.32 -0.30 -10.63
C SER A 131 2.57 -0.74 -9.89
N ASP A 132 3.60 -1.22 -10.58
CA ASP A 132 4.81 -1.71 -9.93
C ASP A 132 6.01 -0.80 -10.22
N LEU A 133 6.92 -0.67 -9.25
CA LEU A 133 8.26 -0.11 -9.46
C LEU A 133 9.29 -1.23 -9.34
N ALA A 134 10.22 -1.26 -10.29
CA ALA A 134 11.23 -2.30 -10.40
C ALA A 134 12.63 -1.73 -10.64
N ILE A 135 13.65 -2.45 -10.17
CA ILE A 135 15.05 -2.28 -10.53
C ILE A 135 15.45 -3.50 -11.35
N GLY A 136 15.87 -3.27 -12.60
CA GLY A 136 15.97 -4.33 -13.58
C GLY A 136 14.60 -5.03 -13.76
N ALA A 137 14.58 -6.35 -13.72
CA ALA A 137 13.34 -7.14 -13.84
C ALA A 137 12.71 -7.50 -12.47
N ARG A 138 13.17 -6.89 -11.36
CA ARG A 138 12.75 -7.27 -10.00
C ARG A 138 12.00 -6.15 -9.32
N LYS A 139 10.78 -6.45 -8.86
CA LYS A 139 9.87 -5.51 -8.20
C LYS A 139 10.31 -5.23 -6.77
N PHE A 140 10.36 -3.96 -6.39
CA PHE A 140 10.57 -3.52 -5.00
C PHE A 140 9.37 -2.74 -4.43
N SER A 141 8.41 -2.34 -5.28
CA SER A 141 7.20 -1.66 -4.84
C SER A 141 5.98 -2.11 -5.63
N GLY A 142 4.90 -2.40 -4.91
CA GLY A 142 3.59 -2.69 -5.47
C GLY A 142 2.55 -1.72 -4.93
N ASN A 143 1.63 -1.30 -5.81
CA ASN A 143 0.70 -0.24 -5.50
C ASN A 143 -0.72 -0.61 -5.88
N ALA A 144 -1.68 0.00 -5.18
CA ALA A 144 -3.10 -0.17 -5.41
C ALA A 144 -3.79 1.19 -5.34
N GLN A 145 -4.98 1.28 -5.92
CA GLN A 145 -5.79 2.48 -5.80
C GLN A 145 -7.25 2.16 -5.50
N TYR A 146 -7.91 3.12 -4.89
CA TYR A 146 -9.35 3.14 -4.72
C TYR A 146 -9.89 4.53 -4.99
N ARG A 147 -10.97 4.61 -5.76
CA ARG A 147 -11.54 5.87 -6.22
C ARG A 147 -12.96 6.04 -5.69
N LYS A 148 -13.27 7.21 -5.14
CA LYS A 148 -14.60 7.72 -4.87
C LYS A 148 -14.93 8.84 -5.89
N SER A 149 -16.01 9.56 -5.66
CA SER A 149 -16.46 10.60 -6.59
C SER A 149 -15.49 11.78 -6.66
N ARG A 150 -14.96 12.20 -5.53
CA ARG A 150 -14.07 13.37 -5.37
C ARG A 150 -12.66 13.00 -4.96
N ALA A 151 -12.48 11.91 -4.20
CA ALA A 151 -11.23 11.51 -3.62
C ALA A 151 -10.65 10.26 -4.30
N LEU A 152 -9.33 10.21 -4.39
CA LEU A 152 -8.54 9.10 -4.90
C LEU A 152 -7.50 8.71 -3.87
N LEU A 153 -7.55 7.46 -3.41
CA LEU A 153 -6.48 6.84 -2.64
C LEU A 153 -5.55 6.09 -3.58
N ILE A 154 -4.25 6.41 -3.52
CA ILE A 154 -3.18 5.57 -4.09
C ILE A 154 -2.25 5.23 -2.95
N HIS A 155 -2.08 3.95 -2.69
CA HIS A 155 -1.22 3.47 -1.63
C HIS A 155 -0.33 2.32 -2.11
N GLY A 156 0.79 2.15 -1.46
CA GLY A 156 1.76 1.13 -1.85
C GLY A 156 2.76 0.85 -0.76
N THR A 157 3.60 -0.15 -1.05
CA THR A 157 4.67 -0.59 -0.16
C THR A 157 5.99 -0.56 -0.89
N PHE A 158 7.02 -0.02 -0.27
CA PHE A 158 8.42 -0.22 -0.62
C PHE A 158 8.99 -1.33 0.25
N LEU A 159 9.58 -2.34 -0.36
CA LEU A 159 10.29 -3.41 0.35
C LEU A 159 11.70 -2.92 0.67
N LEU A 160 11.96 -2.58 1.93
CA LEU A 160 13.26 -2.13 2.41
C LEU A 160 14.05 -3.31 2.97
N ASP A 161 14.12 -3.44 4.28
CA ASP A 161 14.80 -4.57 4.94
C ASP A 161 13.83 -5.70 5.33
N PHE A 162 12.97 -6.07 4.38
CA PHE A 162 11.96 -7.11 4.55
C PHE A 162 12.51 -8.51 4.24
N ASP A 163 12.13 -9.51 5.02
CA ASP A 163 12.47 -10.90 4.70
C ASP A 163 11.58 -11.45 3.58
N LEU A 164 12.10 -11.43 2.35
CA LEU A 164 11.39 -11.88 1.16
C LEU A 164 11.05 -13.38 1.19
N SER A 165 11.77 -14.20 1.98
CA SER A 165 11.51 -15.64 2.07
C SER A 165 10.14 -15.95 2.67
N LEU A 166 9.67 -15.11 3.59
CA LEU A 166 8.37 -15.24 4.23
C LEU A 166 7.19 -15.08 3.27
N ILE A 167 7.38 -14.36 2.16
CA ILE A 167 6.29 -14.17 1.19
C ILE A 167 5.84 -15.53 0.63
N GLY A 168 6.79 -16.38 0.22
CA GLY A 168 6.48 -17.72 -0.29
C GLY A 168 5.94 -18.69 0.76
N ARG A 169 6.17 -18.42 2.06
CA ARG A 169 5.58 -19.21 3.15
C ARG A 169 4.07 -18.94 3.29
N TYR A 170 3.66 -17.67 3.20
CA TYR A 170 2.28 -17.29 3.50
C TYR A 170 1.41 -17.00 2.28
N LEU A 171 2.01 -16.68 1.13
CA LEU A 171 1.28 -16.40 -0.10
C LEU A 171 1.52 -17.45 -1.17
N GLN A 172 0.43 -17.82 -1.84
CA GLN A 172 0.48 -18.60 -3.08
C GLN A 172 1.05 -17.76 -4.24
N LEU A 173 1.41 -18.38 -5.35
CA LEU A 173 1.62 -17.63 -6.57
C LEU A 173 0.32 -16.90 -6.94
N PRO A 174 0.37 -15.60 -7.27
CA PRO A 174 -0.84 -14.84 -7.50
C PRO A 174 -1.65 -15.41 -8.67
N SER A 175 -2.96 -15.52 -8.48
CA SER A 175 -3.89 -16.02 -9.51
C SER A 175 -3.92 -15.12 -10.76
N LYS A 176 -3.60 -13.82 -10.59
CA LYS A 176 -3.41 -12.85 -11.66
C LYS A 176 -2.04 -12.21 -11.50
N GLN A 177 -1.20 -12.35 -12.51
CA GLN A 177 0.14 -11.81 -12.48
C GLN A 177 0.41 -10.91 -13.70
N PRO A 178 1.24 -9.86 -13.54
CA PRO A 178 1.65 -9.03 -14.65
C PRO A 178 2.53 -9.83 -15.61
N ALA A 179 2.44 -9.52 -16.90
CA ALA A 179 3.16 -10.26 -17.95
C ALA A 179 4.67 -10.35 -17.68
N TYR A 180 5.29 -9.28 -17.17
CA TYR A 180 6.73 -9.24 -16.89
C TYR A 180 7.15 -10.17 -15.74
N ARG A 181 6.22 -10.72 -14.93
CA ARG A 181 6.54 -11.70 -13.88
C ARG A 181 6.95 -13.05 -14.45
N GLN A 182 6.37 -13.50 -15.57
CA GLN A 182 6.75 -14.73 -16.26
C GLN A 182 6.78 -15.98 -15.35
N ASN A 183 5.79 -16.12 -14.48
CA ASN A 183 5.66 -17.22 -13.52
C ASN A 183 6.84 -17.40 -12.53
N ARG A 184 7.73 -16.41 -12.41
CA ARG A 184 8.82 -16.45 -11.44
C ARG A 184 8.28 -16.58 -10.02
N SER A 185 9.00 -17.31 -9.18
CA SER A 185 8.74 -17.38 -7.74
C SER A 185 8.77 -15.98 -7.09
N HIS A 186 8.34 -15.86 -5.86
CA HIS A 186 8.40 -14.58 -5.16
C HIS A 186 9.84 -14.09 -4.98
N LEU A 187 10.78 -14.98 -4.64
CA LEU A 187 12.20 -14.63 -4.45
C LEU A 187 12.90 -14.21 -5.74
N GLU A 188 12.55 -14.81 -6.88
CA GLU A 188 13.08 -14.42 -8.18
C GLU A 188 12.50 -13.11 -8.70
N PHE A 189 11.24 -12.83 -8.35
CA PHE A 189 10.49 -11.69 -8.85
C PHE A 189 10.70 -10.42 -8.03
N LEU A 190 10.95 -10.54 -6.72
CA LEU A 190 11.04 -9.41 -5.80
C LEU A 190 12.49 -9.05 -5.48
N THR A 191 12.69 -7.80 -5.10
CA THR A 191 13.95 -7.28 -4.56
C THR A 191 13.68 -6.27 -3.47
N LYS A 192 14.69 -5.94 -2.69
CA LYS A 192 14.66 -4.86 -1.70
C LYS A 192 15.18 -3.56 -2.32
N LEU A 193 14.62 -2.44 -1.88
CA LEU A 193 15.17 -1.12 -2.15
C LEU A 193 16.21 -0.79 -1.07
N PRO A 194 17.49 -0.62 -1.40
CA PRO A 194 18.57 -0.46 -0.42
C PRO A 194 18.67 0.99 0.08
N VAL A 195 17.59 1.47 0.71
CA VAL A 195 17.52 2.79 1.35
C VAL A 195 17.03 2.67 2.78
N ARG A 196 17.42 3.60 3.63
CA ARG A 196 16.93 3.65 5.01
C ARG A 196 15.53 4.25 5.06
N SER A 197 14.69 3.71 5.93
CA SER A 197 13.31 4.18 6.14
C SER A 197 13.24 5.69 6.42
N ALA A 198 14.11 6.22 7.27
CA ALA A 198 14.16 7.65 7.59
C ALA A 198 14.42 8.50 6.34
N GLU A 199 15.37 8.10 5.51
CA GLU A 199 15.71 8.83 4.29
C GLU A 199 14.57 8.79 3.26
N LEU A 200 13.95 7.63 3.07
CA LEU A 200 12.78 7.49 2.19
C LEU A 200 11.62 8.37 2.65
N ARG A 201 11.41 8.46 3.97
CA ARG A 201 10.38 9.31 4.59
C ARG A 201 10.58 10.78 4.26
N GLU A 202 11.80 11.28 4.44
CA GLU A 202 12.17 12.67 4.11
C GLU A 202 11.98 12.97 2.63
N ARG A 203 12.44 12.09 1.75
CA ARG A 203 12.31 12.27 0.30
C ARG A 203 10.87 12.23 -0.17
N LEU A 204 10.01 11.40 0.42
CA LEU A 204 8.58 11.42 0.13
C LEU A 204 7.94 12.73 0.55
N GLN A 205 8.24 13.24 1.76
CA GLN A 205 7.73 14.53 2.22
C GLN A 205 8.15 15.68 1.29
N GLU A 206 9.43 15.74 0.90
CA GLU A 206 9.95 16.71 -0.05
C GLU A 206 9.27 16.60 -1.41
N SER A 207 9.23 15.40 -1.97
CA SER A 207 8.66 15.11 -3.29
C SER A 207 7.20 15.54 -3.39
N TRP A 208 6.41 15.38 -2.32
CA TRP A 208 5.00 15.74 -2.27
C TRP A 208 4.72 17.10 -1.62
N SER A 209 5.77 17.85 -1.24
CA SER A 209 5.65 19.11 -0.49
C SER A 209 4.75 18.98 0.74
N ALA A 210 4.82 17.83 1.41
CA ALA A 210 3.97 17.48 2.55
C ALA A 210 4.59 18.00 3.86
N ARG A 211 4.58 19.33 4.05
CA ARG A 211 5.31 20.01 5.14
C ARG A 211 4.46 20.29 6.37
N THR A 212 3.15 20.26 6.26
CA THR A 212 2.23 20.62 7.34
C THR A 212 1.57 19.37 7.88
N ALA A 213 1.65 19.14 9.19
CA ALA A 213 0.98 18.01 9.82
C ALA A 213 -0.53 18.03 9.58
N LEU A 214 -1.16 16.85 9.58
CA LEU A 214 -2.61 16.73 9.57
C LEU A 214 -3.14 17.19 10.94
N ASP A 215 -4.04 18.16 10.95
CA ASP A 215 -4.49 18.84 12.18
C ASP A 215 -5.27 17.91 13.13
N LYS A 216 -6.10 17.04 12.57
CA LYS A 216 -6.92 16.10 13.34
C LYS A 216 -6.96 14.73 12.67
N ILE A 217 -6.54 13.72 13.42
CA ILE A 217 -6.64 12.31 13.00
C ILE A 217 -8.06 11.83 13.31
N PRO A 218 -8.78 11.20 12.36
CA PRO A 218 -10.17 10.78 12.55
C PRO A 218 -10.28 9.46 13.34
N ILE A 219 -9.79 9.43 14.60
CA ILE A 219 -9.70 8.22 15.41
C ILE A 219 -11.04 7.51 15.58
N ASP A 220 -12.10 8.25 15.95
CA ASP A 220 -13.43 7.66 16.14
C ASP A 220 -13.93 6.96 14.86
N ARG A 221 -13.64 7.55 13.70
CA ARG A 221 -14.02 6.96 12.41
C ARG A 221 -13.17 5.71 12.09
N ILE A 222 -11.88 5.73 12.42
CA ILE A 222 -11.01 4.57 12.28
C ILE A 222 -11.54 3.42 13.12
N ASP A 223 -11.85 3.66 14.39
CA ASP A 223 -12.38 2.65 15.31
C ASP A 223 -13.72 2.06 14.82
N MET A 224 -14.62 2.93 14.35
CA MET A 224 -15.88 2.49 13.74
C MET A 224 -15.64 1.58 12.52
N LEU A 225 -14.71 1.93 11.63
CA LEU A 225 -14.38 1.12 10.45
C LEU A 225 -13.76 -0.22 10.83
N VAL A 226 -12.96 -0.25 11.89
CA VAL A 226 -12.43 -1.52 12.42
C VAL A 226 -13.56 -2.39 12.94
N GLN A 227 -14.47 -1.86 13.74
CA GLN A 227 -15.60 -2.62 14.29
C GLN A 227 -16.54 -3.12 13.19
N GLN A 228 -16.89 -2.27 12.23
CA GLN A 228 -17.86 -2.58 11.19
C GLN A 228 -17.31 -3.42 10.02
N ARG A 229 -16.00 -3.40 9.79
CA ARG A 229 -15.39 -3.97 8.60
C ARG A 229 -14.05 -4.67 8.84
N TYR A 230 -12.98 -3.91 9.12
CA TYR A 230 -11.61 -4.41 9.04
C TYR A 230 -11.25 -5.42 10.13
N GLY A 231 -11.90 -5.38 11.30
CA GLY A 231 -11.74 -6.36 12.39
C GLY A 231 -12.67 -7.57 12.25
N GLY A 232 -13.66 -7.52 11.35
CA GLY A 232 -14.67 -8.57 11.18
C GLY A 232 -14.21 -9.68 10.23
N LYS A 233 -14.58 -10.93 10.56
CA LYS A 233 -14.35 -12.09 9.69
C LYS A 233 -15.12 -11.99 8.36
N GLU A 234 -16.36 -11.49 8.41
CA GLU A 234 -17.22 -11.35 7.22
C GLU A 234 -16.54 -10.57 6.10
N TRP A 235 -15.84 -9.48 6.43
CA TRP A 235 -15.11 -8.70 5.46
C TRP A 235 -13.85 -9.43 4.96
N SER A 236 -13.06 -10.00 5.87
CA SER A 236 -11.80 -10.67 5.53
C SER A 236 -12.00 -11.95 4.75
N GLU A 237 -13.14 -12.63 4.94
CA GLU A 237 -13.48 -13.94 4.35
C GLU A 237 -14.50 -13.84 3.20
N LYS A 238 -14.81 -12.63 2.73
CA LYS A 238 -15.89 -12.33 1.79
C LYS A 238 -15.82 -13.11 0.45
N PHE A 239 -14.62 -13.56 0.01
CA PHE A 239 -14.41 -14.29 -1.25
C PHE A 239 -13.51 -15.52 -1.07
#